data_6e533e044590f1d7392b306069f9affa
#
_entry.id   6e533e044590f1d7392b306069f9affa
#
_cell.length_a   1.000
_cell.length_b   1.000
_cell.length_c   1.000
_cell.angle_alpha   90.00
_cell.angle_beta   90.00
_cell.angle_gamma   90.00
#
_symmetry.space_group_name_H-M   'P 1'
#
loop_
_entity.id
_entity.type
_entity.pdbx_description
1 polymer ?
#
loop_
_entity_poly.entity_id
_entity_poly.type
_entity_poly.pdbx_seq_one_letter_code
_entity_poly.pdbx_strand_id
1 'polypeptide(L)'
;LLTSNSVTDRMMQRCKHPELWPEPEGLTKPVREPLLKVFPPALLGRLVVIPYYPLPDKILGDIVRLQLNRIARRIGEQHKVPFTYDDAVVKLVVARCTEVESGGRMIDAILTNTILPRISEEYLSRMVSGRPLGAITLSVRNGDFAFDLA
;
A
#
# COMPACT_ATOMS: atom_id res chain seq x y z
N LEU A 1 4.80 23.71 0.13
CA LEU A 1 5.19 22.35 -0.20
C LEU A 1 4.35 21.89 -1.40
N LEU A 2 5.00 21.42 -2.48
CA LEU A 2 4.36 20.86 -3.66
C LEU A 2 4.82 19.41 -3.81
N THR A 3 3.92 18.50 -4.17
CA THR A 3 4.22 17.11 -4.51
C THR A 3 3.78 16.84 -5.94
N SER A 4 4.55 16.05 -6.70
CA SER A 4 4.27 15.72 -8.09
C SER A 4 4.71 14.30 -8.43
N ASN A 5 3.94 13.62 -9.28
CA ASN A 5 4.25 12.31 -9.85
C ASN A 5 4.85 12.42 -11.28
N SER A 6 5.12 13.63 -11.76
CA SER A 6 5.53 13.89 -13.17
C SER A 6 6.83 13.20 -13.60
N VAL A 7 7.58 12.63 -12.65
CA VAL A 7 8.87 11.97 -12.92
C VAL A 7 8.92 10.52 -12.43
N THR A 8 7.78 9.94 -12.07
CA THR A 8 7.68 8.58 -11.51
C THR A 8 8.37 7.55 -12.41
N ASP A 9 8.05 7.53 -13.72
CA ASP A 9 8.60 6.54 -14.65
C ASP A 9 10.13 6.60 -14.72
N ARG A 10 10.71 7.80 -14.72
CA ARG A 10 12.18 7.96 -14.72
C ARG A 10 12.81 7.53 -13.39
N MET A 11 12.12 7.79 -12.27
CA MET A 11 12.57 7.33 -10.97
C MET A 11 12.55 5.82 -10.89
N MET A 12 11.44 5.18 -11.32
CA MET A 12 11.31 3.73 -11.36
C MET A 12 12.37 3.07 -12.23
N GLN A 13 12.64 3.63 -13.43
CA GLN A 13 13.70 3.11 -14.31
C GLN A 13 15.10 3.17 -13.71
N ARG A 14 15.43 4.25 -12.97
CA ARG A 14 16.75 4.41 -12.35
C ARG A 14 16.90 3.68 -11.03
N CYS A 15 15.80 3.41 -10.35
CA CYS A 15 15.78 2.74 -9.05
C CYS A 15 15.31 1.27 -9.14
N LYS A 16 15.48 0.62 -10.31
CA LYS A 16 15.11 -0.80 -10.51
C LYS A 16 15.82 -1.76 -9.55
N HIS A 17 17.07 -1.46 -9.21
CA HIS A 17 17.91 -2.28 -8.36
C HIS A 17 18.23 -1.50 -7.09
N PRO A 18 17.67 -1.86 -5.92
CA PRO A 18 17.91 -1.15 -4.65
C PRO A 18 19.37 -0.98 -4.29
N GLU A 19 20.20 -1.95 -4.67
CA GLU A 19 21.66 -1.97 -4.42
C GLU A 19 22.44 -0.92 -5.24
N LEU A 20 21.83 -0.42 -6.32
CA LEU A 20 22.43 0.53 -7.27
C LEU A 20 21.71 1.88 -7.26
N TRP A 21 20.96 2.18 -6.21
CA TRP A 21 20.26 3.46 -6.13
C TRP A 21 21.26 4.62 -6.14
N PRO A 22 21.11 5.56 -7.07
CA PRO A 22 21.98 6.72 -7.13
C PRO A 22 21.78 7.60 -5.91
N GLU A 23 22.84 8.30 -5.48
CA GLU A 23 22.74 9.33 -4.47
C GLU A 23 21.76 10.44 -4.89
N PRO A 24 21.14 11.16 -3.93
CA PRO A 24 20.13 12.19 -4.21
C PRO A 24 20.59 13.25 -5.24
N GLU A 25 21.88 13.63 -5.19
CA GLU A 25 22.49 14.57 -6.14
C GLU A 25 22.49 14.02 -7.57
N GLY A 26 22.70 12.72 -7.74
CA GLY A 26 22.66 12.02 -9.04
C GLY A 26 21.27 11.98 -9.64
N LEU A 27 20.23 12.11 -8.85
CA LEU A 27 18.83 12.14 -9.30
C LEU A 27 18.33 13.54 -9.65
N THR A 28 18.95 14.58 -9.15
CA THR A 28 18.49 15.96 -9.34
C THR A 28 18.45 16.38 -10.80
N LYS A 29 19.50 16.08 -11.57
CA LYS A 29 19.55 16.43 -13.01
C LYS A 29 18.51 15.70 -13.84
N PRO A 30 18.40 14.34 -13.78
CA PRO A 30 17.40 13.57 -14.52
C PRO A 30 15.95 13.94 -14.20
N VAL A 31 15.69 14.38 -12.96
CA VAL A 31 14.36 14.80 -12.50
C VAL A 31 14.02 16.21 -13.01
N ARG A 32 15.00 17.08 -13.15
CA ARG A 32 14.80 18.48 -13.56
C ARG A 32 14.26 18.63 -14.98
N GLU A 33 14.76 17.84 -15.93
CA GLU A 33 14.34 17.95 -17.34
C GLU A 33 12.83 17.70 -17.56
N PRO A 34 12.23 16.61 -17.03
CA PRO A 34 10.78 16.41 -17.14
C PRO A 34 9.98 17.47 -16.40
N LEU A 35 10.48 17.96 -15.26
CA LEU A 35 9.81 19.02 -14.51
C LEU A 35 9.75 20.34 -15.29
N LEU A 36 10.72 20.65 -16.12
CA LEU A 36 10.71 21.81 -17.02
C LEU A 36 9.60 21.75 -18.07
N LYS A 37 9.05 20.57 -18.38
CA LYS A 37 7.90 20.40 -19.26
C LYS A 37 6.58 20.75 -18.60
N VAL A 38 6.53 20.68 -17.28
CA VAL A 38 5.32 20.88 -16.46
C VAL A 38 5.33 22.21 -15.74
N PHE A 39 6.50 22.66 -15.29
CA PHE A 39 6.67 23.86 -14.48
C PHE A 39 7.52 24.90 -15.19
N PRO A 40 7.16 26.20 -15.11
CA PRO A 40 7.98 27.27 -15.66
C PRO A 40 9.41 27.30 -15.08
N PRO A 41 10.45 27.59 -15.89
CA PRO A 41 11.84 27.67 -15.42
C PRO A 41 12.03 28.62 -14.23
N ALA A 42 11.31 29.74 -14.23
CA ALA A 42 11.36 30.74 -13.15
C ALA A 42 10.88 30.19 -11.81
N LEU A 43 9.90 29.26 -11.82
CA LEU A 43 9.44 28.57 -10.62
C LEU A 43 10.45 27.54 -10.15
N LEU A 44 10.95 26.70 -11.07
CA LEU A 44 11.95 25.65 -10.76
C LEU A 44 13.27 26.21 -10.24
N GLY A 45 13.63 27.43 -10.65
CA GLY A 45 14.80 28.13 -10.14
C GLY A 45 14.70 28.55 -8.66
N ARG A 46 13.47 28.60 -8.12
CA ARG A 46 13.17 28.99 -6.74
C ARG A 46 12.82 27.82 -5.83
N LEU A 47 12.66 26.60 -6.41
CA LEU A 47 12.26 25.41 -5.67
C LEU A 47 13.50 24.53 -5.38
N VAL A 48 13.50 23.95 -4.19
CA VAL A 48 14.36 22.82 -3.87
C VAL A 48 13.59 21.54 -4.25
N VAL A 49 14.14 20.78 -5.19
CA VAL A 49 13.55 19.52 -5.65
C VAL A 49 14.13 18.39 -4.81
N ILE A 50 13.25 17.70 -4.11
CA ILE A 50 13.61 16.53 -3.29
C ILE A 50 13.06 15.29 -3.98
N PRO A 51 13.91 14.43 -4.59
CA PRO A 51 13.47 13.17 -5.16
C PRO A 51 13.12 12.16 -4.07
N TYR A 52 12.00 11.46 -4.22
CA TYR A 52 11.63 10.33 -3.37
C TYR A 52 11.90 9.03 -4.11
N TYR A 53 12.59 8.12 -3.44
CA TYR A 53 12.82 6.77 -3.96
C TYR A 53 11.55 5.93 -3.94
N PRO A 54 11.42 4.95 -4.85
CA PRO A 54 10.39 3.93 -4.75
C PRO A 54 10.46 3.21 -3.42
N LEU A 55 9.30 2.76 -2.92
CA LEU A 55 9.27 1.99 -1.67
C LEU A 55 9.74 0.55 -1.94
N PRO A 56 10.77 0.04 -1.24
CA PRO A 56 11.15 -1.35 -1.33
C PRO A 56 10.05 -2.27 -0.79
N ASP A 57 9.98 -3.52 -1.28
CA ASP A 57 8.99 -4.51 -0.86
C ASP A 57 8.95 -4.72 0.66
N LYS A 58 10.11 -4.65 1.31
CA LYS A 58 10.21 -4.73 2.77
C LYS A 58 9.38 -3.62 3.45
N ILE A 59 9.56 -2.39 3.00
CA ILE A 59 8.83 -1.22 3.55
C ILE A 59 7.33 -1.33 3.22
N LEU A 60 6.98 -1.76 1.99
CA LEU A 60 5.58 -2.04 1.64
C LEU A 60 4.99 -3.09 2.57
N GLY A 61 5.71 -4.17 2.85
CA GLY A 61 5.28 -5.22 3.79
C GLY A 61 5.05 -4.67 5.20
N ASP A 62 5.93 -3.80 5.70
CA ASP A 62 5.77 -3.18 7.02
C ASP A 62 4.54 -2.25 7.07
N ILE A 63 4.27 -1.51 5.98
CA ILE A 63 3.07 -0.68 5.86
C ILE A 63 1.81 -1.57 5.86
N VAL A 64 1.81 -2.67 5.10
CA VAL A 64 0.69 -3.62 5.07
C VAL A 64 0.40 -4.17 6.47
N ARG A 65 1.43 -4.63 7.19
CA ARG A 65 1.28 -5.12 8.57
C ARG A 65 0.73 -4.04 9.50
N LEU A 66 1.23 -2.81 9.39
CA LEU A 66 0.73 -1.68 10.19
C LEU A 66 -0.77 -1.45 9.95
N GLN A 67 -1.22 -1.46 8.70
CA GLN A 67 -2.62 -1.26 8.36
C GLN A 67 -3.50 -2.44 8.79
N LEU A 68 -3.08 -3.68 8.54
CA LEU A 68 -3.80 -4.87 9.00
C LEU A 68 -3.93 -4.91 10.53
N ASN A 69 -2.89 -4.54 11.26
CA ASN A 69 -2.93 -4.46 12.72
C ASN A 69 -3.89 -3.36 13.22
N ARG A 70 -4.01 -2.24 12.49
CA ARG A 70 -5.02 -1.21 12.78
C ARG A 70 -6.43 -1.74 12.58
N ILE A 71 -6.67 -2.49 11.50
CA ILE A 71 -7.95 -3.16 11.24
C ILE A 71 -8.25 -4.17 12.35
N ALA A 72 -7.29 -5.02 12.70
CA ALA A 72 -7.43 -6.02 13.77
C ALA A 72 -7.83 -5.37 15.10
N ARG A 73 -7.13 -4.30 15.48
CA ARG A 73 -7.45 -3.54 16.69
C ARG A 73 -8.86 -2.96 16.65
N ARG A 74 -9.25 -2.33 15.54
CA ARG A 74 -10.58 -1.72 15.39
C ARG A 74 -11.69 -2.76 15.49
N ILE A 75 -11.54 -3.91 14.83
CA ILE A 75 -12.51 -5.02 14.90
C ILE A 75 -12.60 -5.55 16.35
N GLY A 76 -11.47 -5.77 17.01
CA GLY A 76 -11.42 -6.22 18.38
C GLY A 76 -12.07 -5.24 19.36
N GLU A 77 -11.85 -3.93 19.19
CA GLU A 77 -12.45 -2.90 20.05
C GLU A 77 -13.96 -2.76 19.84
N GLN A 78 -14.42 -2.76 18.58
CA GLN A 78 -15.82 -2.49 18.25
C GLN A 78 -16.72 -3.73 18.35
N HIS A 79 -16.22 -4.88 17.91
CA HIS A 79 -17.03 -6.11 17.80
C HIS A 79 -16.65 -7.19 18.79
N LYS A 80 -15.56 -7.00 19.56
CA LYS A 80 -15.00 -8.00 20.49
C LYS A 80 -14.62 -9.32 19.80
N VAL A 81 -14.30 -9.27 18.53
CA VAL A 81 -13.94 -10.41 17.69
C VAL A 81 -12.44 -10.34 17.37
N PRO A 82 -11.67 -11.38 17.65
CA PRO A 82 -10.28 -11.45 17.24
C PRO A 82 -10.16 -11.53 15.71
N PHE A 83 -9.27 -10.71 15.15
CA PHE A 83 -8.91 -10.75 13.74
C PHE A 83 -7.44 -11.13 13.63
N THR A 84 -7.16 -12.17 12.85
CA THR A 84 -5.80 -12.65 12.58
C THR A 84 -5.56 -12.74 11.07
N TYR A 85 -4.30 -12.74 10.66
CA TYR A 85 -3.93 -12.88 9.25
C TYR A 85 -2.59 -13.59 9.09
N ASP A 86 -2.42 -14.30 7.96
CA ASP A 86 -1.19 -15.01 7.61
C ASP A 86 -0.19 -14.10 6.91
N ASP A 87 1.10 -14.43 6.99
CA ASP A 87 2.15 -13.69 6.28
C ASP A 87 2.00 -13.77 4.74
N ALA A 88 1.34 -14.81 4.24
CA ALA A 88 0.97 -14.94 2.83
C ALA A 88 0.08 -13.78 2.35
N VAL A 89 -0.80 -13.26 3.21
CA VAL A 89 -1.64 -12.09 2.92
C VAL A 89 -0.78 -10.85 2.68
N VAL A 90 0.21 -10.63 3.53
CA VAL A 90 1.14 -9.49 3.39
C VAL A 90 1.87 -9.58 2.05
N LYS A 91 2.40 -10.78 1.71
CA LYS A 91 3.11 -11.01 0.45
C LYS A 91 2.20 -10.79 -0.77
N LEU A 92 0.95 -11.25 -0.73
CA LEU A 92 -0.01 -11.05 -1.82
C LEU A 92 -0.35 -9.57 -2.03
N VAL A 93 -0.55 -8.81 -0.94
CA VAL A 93 -0.81 -7.36 -1.04
C VAL A 93 0.40 -6.65 -1.63
N VAL A 94 1.62 -6.94 -1.17
CA VAL A 94 2.86 -6.35 -1.71
C VAL A 94 3.01 -6.67 -3.20
N ALA A 95 2.80 -7.92 -3.63
CA ALA A 95 2.87 -8.32 -5.03
C ALA A 95 1.89 -7.50 -5.89
N ARG A 96 0.63 -7.38 -5.47
CA ARG A 96 -0.38 -6.57 -6.18
C ARG A 96 -0.04 -5.07 -6.21
N CYS A 97 0.68 -4.55 -5.22
CA CYS A 97 1.12 -3.15 -5.19
C CYS A 97 2.27 -2.89 -6.17
N THR A 98 3.18 -3.84 -6.34
CA THR A 98 4.32 -3.74 -7.24
C THR A 98 3.91 -3.88 -8.72
N GLU A 99 2.90 -4.70 -9.01
CA GLU A 99 2.38 -4.86 -10.39
C GLU A 99 1.79 -3.57 -10.97
N VAL A 100 1.23 -2.70 -10.14
CA VAL A 100 0.49 -1.50 -10.59
C VAL A 100 1.30 -0.20 -10.44
N GLU A 101 2.56 -0.26 -10.01
CA GLU A 101 3.43 0.91 -9.78
C GLU A 101 2.82 2.02 -8.87
N SER A 102 1.77 1.68 -8.13
CA SER A 102 0.99 2.64 -7.32
C SER A 102 1.47 2.76 -5.87
N GLY A 103 2.40 1.91 -5.45
CA GLY A 103 3.01 1.93 -4.13
C GLY A 103 2.00 1.88 -2.97
N GLY A 104 2.24 2.68 -1.93
CA GLY A 104 1.46 2.65 -0.69
C GLY A 104 -0.03 2.98 -0.82
N ARG A 105 -0.45 3.74 -1.86
CA ARG A 105 -1.87 4.04 -2.10
C ARG A 105 -2.67 2.80 -2.47
N MET A 106 -2.05 1.85 -3.18
CA MET A 106 -2.69 0.59 -3.54
C MET A 106 -2.97 -0.27 -2.31
N ILE A 107 -2.13 -0.20 -1.28
CA ILE A 107 -2.36 -0.91 -0.02
C ILE A 107 -3.71 -0.49 0.56
N ASP A 108 -3.94 0.82 0.72
CA ASP A 108 -5.20 1.34 1.26
C ASP A 108 -6.39 0.95 0.36
N ALA A 109 -6.22 1.00 -0.97
CA ALA A 109 -7.27 0.60 -1.91
C ALA A 109 -7.62 -0.90 -1.78
N ILE A 110 -6.65 -1.80 -1.70
CA ILE A 110 -6.87 -3.23 -1.52
C ILE A 110 -7.57 -3.50 -0.20
N LEU A 111 -7.09 -2.92 0.90
CA LEU A 111 -7.65 -3.13 2.23
C LEU A 111 -9.08 -2.59 2.32
N THR A 112 -9.32 -1.39 1.78
CA THR A 112 -10.63 -0.71 1.87
C THR A 112 -11.66 -1.29 0.89
N ASN A 113 -11.25 -1.63 -0.34
CA ASN A 113 -12.18 -2.02 -1.37
C ASN A 113 -12.35 -3.53 -1.54
N THR A 114 -11.45 -4.33 -0.94
CA THR A 114 -11.50 -5.79 -1.07
C THR A 114 -11.70 -6.47 0.28
N ILE A 115 -10.88 -6.14 1.28
CA ILE A 115 -10.87 -6.87 2.55
C ILE A 115 -11.99 -6.40 3.47
N LEU A 116 -12.11 -5.10 3.73
CA LEU A 116 -13.11 -4.57 4.65
C LEU A 116 -14.57 -4.85 4.22
N PRO A 117 -14.97 -4.70 2.94
CA PRO A 117 -16.32 -5.01 2.52
C PRO A 117 -16.70 -6.48 2.77
N ARG A 118 -15.79 -7.41 2.45
CA ARG A 118 -15.99 -8.85 2.69
C ARG A 118 -16.22 -9.17 4.17
N ILE A 119 -15.43 -8.58 5.04
CA ILE A 119 -15.60 -8.73 6.50
C ILE A 119 -16.96 -8.18 6.94
N SER A 120 -17.34 -7.01 6.40
CA SER A 120 -18.61 -6.36 6.75
C SER A 120 -19.83 -7.15 6.27
N GLU A 121 -19.80 -7.67 5.05
CA GLU A 121 -20.86 -8.51 4.49
C GLU A 121 -21.08 -9.76 5.35
N GLU A 122 -20.02 -10.45 5.70
CA GLU A 122 -20.11 -11.67 6.49
C GLU A 122 -20.56 -11.38 7.92
N TYR A 123 -20.06 -10.31 8.52
CA TYR A 123 -20.50 -9.87 9.85
C TYR A 123 -22.01 -9.60 9.87
N LEU A 124 -22.51 -8.85 8.90
CA LEU A 124 -23.94 -8.55 8.78
C LEU A 124 -24.77 -9.81 8.51
N SER A 125 -24.31 -10.71 7.64
CA SER A 125 -24.97 -11.98 7.35
C SER A 125 -25.14 -12.83 8.62
N ARG A 126 -24.11 -12.91 9.46
CA ARG A 126 -24.17 -13.63 10.73
C ARG A 126 -25.08 -12.97 11.75
N MET A 127 -25.03 -11.63 11.85
CA MET A 127 -25.95 -10.89 12.72
C MET A 127 -27.41 -11.16 12.37
N VAL A 128 -27.76 -11.13 11.07
CA VAL A 128 -29.14 -11.41 10.60
C VAL A 128 -29.54 -12.86 10.88
N SER A 129 -28.60 -13.81 10.76
CA SER A 129 -28.87 -15.23 11.04
C SER A 129 -28.81 -15.61 12.53
N GLY A 130 -28.53 -14.66 13.41
CA GLY A 130 -28.40 -14.89 14.85
C GLY A 130 -27.20 -15.77 15.25
N ARG A 131 -26.20 -15.91 14.37
CA ARG A 131 -25.00 -16.71 14.64
C ARG A 131 -23.91 -15.81 15.22
N PRO A 132 -23.30 -16.18 16.36
CA PRO A 132 -22.19 -15.40 16.90
C PRO A 132 -21.00 -15.46 15.94
N LEU A 133 -20.24 -14.37 15.86
CA LEU A 133 -18.95 -14.33 15.18
C LEU A 133 -17.85 -14.51 16.23
N GLY A 134 -17.16 -15.67 16.22
CA GLY A 134 -16.13 -15.99 17.21
C GLY A 134 -14.76 -15.43 16.87
N ALA A 135 -14.29 -15.66 15.65
CA ALA A 135 -12.99 -15.17 15.18
C ALA A 135 -13.00 -14.95 13.67
N ILE A 136 -12.15 -14.04 13.19
CA ILE A 136 -11.91 -13.80 11.76
C ILE A 136 -10.45 -14.10 11.46
N THR A 137 -10.20 -15.02 10.52
CA THR A 137 -8.85 -15.32 10.02
C THR A 137 -8.78 -15.01 8.53
N LEU A 138 -7.88 -14.12 8.16
CA LEU A 138 -7.58 -13.78 6.77
C LEU A 138 -6.40 -14.60 6.29
N SER A 139 -6.58 -15.38 5.24
CA SER A 139 -5.56 -16.23 4.63
C SER A 139 -5.52 -16.05 3.11
N VAL A 140 -4.66 -16.78 2.43
CA VAL A 140 -4.59 -16.82 0.97
C VAL A 140 -4.89 -18.24 0.49
N ARG A 141 -5.87 -18.39 -0.43
CA ARG A 141 -6.20 -19.65 -1.10
C ARG A 141 -6.32 -19.41 -2.60
N ASN A 142 -5.66 -20.24 -3.39
CA ASN A 142 -5.69 -20.16 -4.86
C ASN A 142 -5.27 -18.77 -5.41
N GLY A 143 -4.34 -18.07 -4.72
CA GLY A 143 -3.87 -16.75 -5.14
C GLY A 143 -4.81 -15.58 -4.83
N ASP A 144 -5.87 -15.82 -4.04
CA ASP A 144 -6.79 -14.76 -3.62
C ASP A 144 -7.05 -14.80 -2.11
N PHE A 145 -7.65 -13.71 -1.58
CA PHE A 145 -7.99 -13.60 -0.16
C PHE A 145 -9.10 -14.55 0.21
N ALA A 146 -8.88 -15.31 1.27
CA ALA A 146 -9.84 -16.23 1.86
C ALA A 146 -10.12 -15.83 3.32
N PHE A 147 -11.39 -15.90 3.70
CA PHE A 147 -11.86 -15.53 5.03
C PHE A 147 -12.42 -16.77 5.72
N ASP A 148 -11.83 -17.14 6.86
CA ASP A 148 -12.37 -18.15 7.75
C ASP A 148 -12.97 -17.44 8.96
N LEU A 149 -14.23 -17.73 9.20
CA LEU A 149 -15.00 -17.12 10.28
C LEU A 149 -15.52 -18.24 11.18
N ALA A 150 -14.98 -18.28 12.39
CA ALA A 150 -15.40 -19.24 13.41
C ALA A 150 -16.66 -18.78 14.14
#